data_fb956b24eb4fae4b06c90ae639d614a8
#
_entry.id   fb956b24eb4fae4b06c90ae639d614a8
#
_cell.length_a   1.000
_cell.length_b   1.000
_cell.length_c   1.000
_cell.angle_alpha   90.00
_cell.angle_beta   90.00
_cell.angle_gamma   90.00
#
_symmetry.space_group_name_H-M   'P 1'
#
loop_
_entity.id
_entity.type
_entity.pdbx_description
1 polymer ?
#
loop_
_entity_poly.entity_id
_entity_poly.type
_entity_poly.pdbx_seq_one_letter_code
_entity_poly.pdbx_strand_id
1 'polypeptide(L)'
;MDISKLKPGDNHYQAYVGPPAQYDFMGATQFRLLCTLGLRAHHYLLDFGCGSLRSGRLFLSYLDEGRYFGIEPNKWLIEDSISNQVGKDLIELKKPRFDYNSDFKTDVFSEQFDFIVAQSIFSHTGRDIIATAMRNMKESLKPDGLIVATFIEGIKDYDGNGWVYPDCVKYSPVTIKRFAKETGLFASRIPWFHPRQTWYLFGRNKSRLPNKVMRRYLAGAVLFEPEFAASWKKSQQIIRFIKKYTTLILP
;
A
#
# COMPACT_ATOMS: atom_id res chain seq x y z
N MET A 1 19.36 -21.13 1.38
CA MET A 1 17.99 -21.44 0.92
C MET A 1 17.77 -20.71 -0.41
N ASP A 2 17.23 -21.38 -1.42
CA ASP A 2 16.94 -20.74 -2.71
C ASP A 2 15.58 -20.03 -2.62
N ILE A 3 15.61 -18.72 -2.40
CA ILE A 3 14.45 -17.87 -2.18
C ILE A 3 13.51 -17.86 -3.41
N SER A 4 14.06 -18.11 -4.61
CA SER A 4 13.28 -18.09 -5.85
C SER A 4 12.20 -19.19 -5.93
N LYS A 5 12.33 -20.23 -5.12
CA LYS A 5 11.39 -21.36 -5.05
C LYS A 5 10.27 -21.17 -4.02
N LEU A 6 10.36 -20.15 -3.18
CA LEU A 6 9.36 -19.88 -2.17
C LEU A 6 8.08 -19.27 -2.79
N LYS A 7 6.95 -19.63 -2.19
CA LYS A 7 5.63 -19.13 -2.57
C LYS A 7 5.21 -17.97 -1.66
N PRO A 8 4.32 -17.09 -2.13
CA PRO A 8 3.71 -16.08 -1.28
C PRO A 8 3.04 -16.74 -0.05
N GLY A 9 3.38 -16.23 1.14
CA GLY A 9 2.89 -16.77 2.41
C GLY A 9 3.83 -17.77 3.09
N ASP A 10 4.89 -18.25 2.42
CA ASP A 10 5.88 -19.12 3.05
C ASP A 10 6.60 -18.39 4.20
N ASN A 11 7.07 -19.17 5.19
CA ASN A 11 7.73 -18.66 6.39
C ASN A 11 9.14 -18.14 6.11
N HIS A 12 9.20 -17.06 5.35
CA HIS A 12 10.40 -16.27 5.04
C HIS A 12 9.99 -14.83 4.85
N TYR A 13 10.70 -13.86 5.45
CA TYR A 13 10.29 -12.47 5.50
C TYR A 13 9.98 -11.83 4.14
N GLN A 14 10.66 -12.23 3.06
CA GLN A 14 10.34 -11.75 1.71
C GLN A 14 9.15 -12.48 1.08
N ALA A 15 9.04 -13.79 1.30
CA ALA A 15 7.98 -14.60 0.72
C ALA A 15 6.63 -14.37 1.41
N TYR A 16 6.64 -14.15 2.71
CA TYR A 16 5.41 -13.89 3.47
C TYR A 16 4.61 -12.71 2.92
N VAL A 17 5.28 -11.64 2.51
CA VAL A 17 4.63 -10.42 2.01
C VAL A 17 4.38 -10.42 0.49
N GLY A 18 4.54 -11.55 -0.18
CA GLY A 18 4.26 -11.73 -1.61
C GLY A 18 5.36 -12.51 -2.35
N PRO A 19 5.31 -12.59 -3.70
CA PRO A 19 6.34 -13.28 -4.46
C PRO A 19 7.73 -12.68 -4.22
N PRO A 20 8.74 -13.47 -3.82
CA PRO A 20 10.08 -12.96 -3.56
C PRO A 20 10.72 -12.23 -4.76
N ALA A 21 10.54 -12.75 -5.98
CA ALA A 21 11.03 -12.11 -7.21
C ALA A 21 10.45 -10.71 -7.45
N GLN A 22 9.35 -10.36 -6.78
CA GLN A 22 8.70 -9.05 -6.89
C GLN A 22 9.02 -8.13 -5.71
N TYR A 23 9.78 -8.59 -4.74
CA TYR A 23 10.00 -7.91 -3.48
C TYR A 23 10.58 -6.50 -3.66
N ASP A 24 11.69 -6.39 -4.37
CA ASP A 24 12.38 -5.11 -4.61
C ASP A 24 11.56 -4.17 -5.49
N PHE A 25 11.01 -4.70 -6.58
CA PHE A 25 10.16 -3.93 -7.47
C PHE A 25 8.95 -3.34 -6.74
N MET A 26 8.26 -4.13 -5.93
CA MET A 26 7.10 -3.67 -5.16
C MET A 26 7.47 -2.62 -4.12
N GLY A 27 8.63 -2.77 -3.47
CA GLY A 27 9.15 -1.75 -2.56
C GLY A 27 9.45 -0.43 -3.28
N ALA A 28 10.18 -0.50 -4.39
CA ALA A 28 10.58 0.67 -5.17
C ALA A 28 9.37 1.39 -5.79
N THR A 29 8.39 0.67 -6.31
CA THR A 29 7.19 1.29 -6.93
C THR A 29 6.30 1.97 -5.90
N GLN A 30 6.16 1.42 -4.68
CA GLN A 30 5.44 2.05 -3.58
C GLN A 30 6.14 3.32 -3.10
N PHE A 31 7.46 3.25 -2.87
CA PHE A 31 8.27 4.41 -2.49
C PHE A 31 8.14 5.54 -3.51
N ARG A 32 8.35 5.22 -4.78
CA ARG A 32 8.23 6.19 -5.89
C ARG A 32 6.83 6.81 -5.97
N LEU A 33 5.77 6.01 -5.74
CA LEU A 33 4.39 6.52 -5.72
C LEU A 33 4.23 7.61 -4.66
N LEU A 34 4.63 7.36 -3.43
CA LEU A 34 4.48 8.33 -2.35
C LEU A 34 5.29 9.60 -2.61
N CYS A 35 6.54 9.48 -3.11
CA CYS A 35 7.36 10.64 -3.50
C CYS A 35 6.71 11.45 -4.63
N THR A 36 6.09 10.78 -5.62
CA THR A 36 5.34 11.43 -6.71
C THR A 36 4.07 12.14 -6.21
N LEU A 37 3.43 11.59 -5.16
CA LEU A 37 2.28 12.22 -4.50
C LEU A 37 2.67 13.36 -3.55
N GLY A 38 3.96 13.60 -3.38
CA GLY A 38 4.49 14.73 -2.60
C GLY A 38 5.06 14.36 -1.23
N LEU A 39 5.33 13.07 -0.94
CA LEU A 39 6.07 12.71 0.28
C LEU A 39 7.45 13.40 0.28
N ARG A 40 7.83 13.99 1.42
CA ARG A 40 9.13 14.63 1.66
C ARG A 40 9.71 14.14 2.98
N ALA A 41 11.02 14.34 3.17
CA ALA A 41 11.76 13.80 4.30
C ALA A 41 11.16 14.18 5.68
N HIS A 42 10.64 15.38 5.82
CA HIS A 42 10.04 15.90 7.05
C HIS A 42 8.62 15.43 7.35
N HIS A 43 7.95 14.72 6.42
CA HIS A 43 6.59 14.24 6.60
C HIS A 43 6.51 13.03 7.53
N TYR A 44 5.42 12.93 8.27
CA TYR A 44 5.07 11.75 9.06
C TYR A 44 4.39 10.72 8.16
N LEU A 45 4.96 9.53 8.10
CA LEU A 45 4.44 8.40 7.32
C LEU A 45 4.03 7.26 8.25
N LEU A 46 2.79 6.81 8.15
CA LEU A 46 2.35 5.54 8.69
C LEU A 46 2.32 4.47 7.59
N ASP A 47 3.12 3.43 7.74
CA ASP A 47 3.11 2.22 6.92
C ASP A 47 2.24 1.16 7.61
N PHE A 48 0.99 1.09 7.20
CA PHE A 48 -0.06 0.26 7.80
C PHE A 48 -0.05 -1.14 7.19
N GLY A 49 0.36 -2.13 7.96
CA GLY A 49 0.75 -3.45 7.48
C GLY A 49 2.11 -3.39 6.81
N CYS A 50 3.12 -2.86 7.53
CA CYS A 50 4.45 -2.64 6.98
C CYS A 50 5.20 -3.94 6.63
N GLY A 51 4.70 -5.09 7.12
CA GLY A 51 5.24 -6.41 6.83
C GLY A 51 6.72 -6.50 7.18
N SER A 52 7.49 -7.05 6.27
CA SER A 52 8.94 -7.17 6.37
C SER A 52 9.69 -5.90 5.93
N LEU A 53 9.14 -4.71 6.13
CA LEU A 53 9.72 -3.42 5.72
C LEU A 53 10.13 -3.38 4.24
N ARG A 54 9.40 -4.09 3.38
CA ARG A 54 9.71 -4.16 1.95
C ARG A 54 9.91 -2.78 1.31
N SER A 55 9.01 -1.85 1.60
CA SER A 55 9.14 -0.43 1.23
C SER A 55 9.71 0.39 2.39
N GLY A 56 9.50 -0.06 3.62
CA GLY A 56 9.94 0.60 4.85
C GLY A 56 11.44 0.89 4.85
N ARG A 57 12.29 -0.03 4.34
CA ARG A 57 13.74 0.19 4.20
C ARG A 57 14.09 1.41 3.33
N LEU A 58 13.29 1.71 2.30
CA LEU A 58 13.48 2.88 1.45
C LEU A 58 12.96 4.14 2.13
N PHE A 59 11.82 4.05 2.81
CA PHE A 59 11.26 5.16 3.59
C PHE A 59 12.16 5.52 4.77
N LEU A 60 12.69 4.55 5.49
CA LEU A 60 13.65 4.77 6.59
C LEU A 60 14.89 5.54 6.14
N SER A 61 15.45 5.18 4.97
CA SER A 61 16.60 5.90 4.42
C SER A 61 16.26 7.34 4.01
N TYR A 62 15.05 7.58 3.51
CA TYR A 62 14.62 8.87 2.96
C TYR A 62 14.10 9.85 4.01
N LEU A 63 13.29 9.38 4.96
CA LEU A 63 12.63 10.22 5.95
C LEU A 63 13.61 10.69 7.04
N ASP A 64 13.31 11.83 7.63
CA ASP A 64 14.04 12.33 8.79
C ASP A 64 13.83 11.44 10.02
N GLU A 65 14.65 11.62 11.06
CA GLU A 65 14.54 10.91 12.33
C GLU A 65 13.13 11.02 12.90
N GLY A 66 12.58 9.90 13.38
CA GLY A 66 11.25 9.82 14.02
C GLY A 66 10.07 10.07 13.08
N ARG A 67 10.25 9.96 11.76
CA ARG A 67 9.18 10.22 10.78
C ARG A 67 8.56 8.98 10.17
N TYR A 68 9.09 7.80 10.45
CA TYR A 68 8.53 6.52 10.00
C TYR A 68 7.84 5.79 11.14
N PHE A 69 6.60 5.37 10.90
CA PHE A 69 5.76 4.61 11.81
C PHE A 69 5.25 3.36 11.08
N GLY A 70 5.37 2.19 11.71
CA GLY A 70 4.94 0.93 11.12
C GLY A 70 3.99 0.17 12.04
N ILE A 71 2.90 -0.37 11.49
CA ILE A 71 2.02 -1.32 12.19
C ILE A 71 2.12 -2.67 11.48
N GLU A 72 2.49 -3.72 12.22
CA GLU A 72 2.56 -5.09 11.71
C GLU A 72 2.36 -6.08 12.87
N PRO A 73 1.28 -6.87 12.88
CA PRO A 73 1.03 -7.85 13.93
C PRO A 73 2.11 -8.93 14.06
N ASN A 74 2.75 -9.29 12.94
CA ASN A 74 3.80 -10.31 12.89
C ASN A 74 5.18 -9.70 13.18
N LYS A 75 5.49 -9.52 14.45
CA LYS A 75 6.73 -8.88 14.92
C LYS A 75 8.00 -9.46 14.28
N TRP A 76 8.03 -10.78 14.06
CA TRP A 76 9.16 -11.47 13.46
C TRP A 76 9.52 -10.96 12.05
N LEU A 77 8.52 -10.49 11.26
CA LEU A 77 8.76 -9.92 9.93
C LEU A 77 9.64 -8.67 10.01
N ILE A 78 9.38 -7.81 10.99
CA ILE A 78 10.18 -6.61 11.23
C ILE A 78 11.56 -6.99 11.74
N GLU A 79 11.65 -7.91 12.71
CA GLU A 79 12.91 -8.34 13.30
C GLU A 79 13.83 -9.01 12.27
N ASP A 80 13.29 -9.88 11.43
CA ASP A 80 14.03 -10.53 10.34
C ASP A 80 14.49 -9.50 9.29
N SER A 81 13.64 -8.53 8.96
CA SER A 81 14.03 -7.49 8.01
C SER A 81 15.12 -6.58 8.57
N ILE A 82 15.05 -6.20 9.84
CA ILE A 82 16.10 -5.42 10.48
C ILE A 82 17.43 -6.19 10.47
N SER A 83 17.37 -7.48 10.78
CA SER A 83 18.57 -8.32 10.85
C SER A 83 19.21 -8.59 9.49
N ASN A 84 18.41 -8.70 8.42
CA ASN A 84 18.88 -9.15 7.11
C ASN A 84 19.01 -8.04 6.05
N GLN A 85 18.34 -6.89 6.22
CA GLN A 85 18.30 -5.85 5.17
C GLN A 85 18.48 -4.44 5.66
N VAL A 86 17.86 -4.06 6.79
CA VAL A 86 17.81 -2.66 7.24
C VAL A 86 19.07 -2.30 8.02
N GLY A 87 19.46 -3.17 8.95
CA GLY A 87 20.56 -2.93 9.88
C GLY A 87 20.14 -2.16 11.13
N LYS A 88 20.75 -2.48 12.26
CA LYS A 88 20.47 -1.82 13.54
C LYS A 88 20.87 -0.36 13.54
N ASP A 89 21.98 -0.01 12.90
CA ASP A 89 22.49 1.36 12.83
C ASP A 89 21.48 2.31 12.20
N LEU A 90 20.78 1.87 11.13
CA LEU A 90 19.75 2.69 10.51
C LEU A 90 18.54 2.87 11.43
N ILE A 91 18.17 1.85 12.19
CA ILE A 91 17.08 1.93 13.18
C ILE A 91 17.46 2.92 14.31
N GLU A 92 18.66 2.84 14.82
CA GLU A 92 19.16 3.78 15.86
C GLU A 92 19.23 5.22 15.35
N LEU A 93 19.68 5.41 14.11
CA LEU A 93 19.77 6.74 13.48
C LEU A 93 18.38 7.34 13.20
N LYS A 94 17.45 6.53 12.69
CA LYS A 94 16.16 7.01 12.20
C LYS A 94 15.03 6.94 13.23
N LYS A 95 15.22 6.17 14.29
CA LYS A 95 14.27 6.00 15.41
C LYS A 95 12.82 5.78 14.96
N PRO A 96 12.56 4.80 14.08
CA PRO A 96 11.19 4.47 13.70
C PRO A 96 10.41 3.99 14.92
N ARG A 97 9.08 4.14 14.86
CA ARG A 97 8.19 3.61 15.88
C ARG A 97 7.35 2.49 15.29
N PHE A 98 7.34 1.35 15.99
CA PHE A 98 6.57 0.19 15.57
C PHE A 98 5.50 -0.17 16.60
N ASP A 99 4.34 -0.63 16.11
CA ASP A 99 3.28 -1.21 16.90
C ASP A 99 2.81 -2.54 16.29
N TYR A 100 2.35 -3.45 17.13
CA TYR A 100 2.05 -4.83 16.75
C TYR A 100 0.57 -5.19 16.92
N ASN A 101 -0.31 -4.19 16.99
CA ASN A 101 -1.74 -4.43 17.12
C ASN A 101 -2.33 -5.08 15.85
N SER A 102 -3.35 -5.91 16.07
CA SER A 102 -4.12 -6.58 15.03
C SER A 102 -5.56 -6.08 14.94
N ASP A 103 -5.91 -5.05 15.70
CA ASP A 103 -7.25 -4.46 15.79
C ASP A 103 -7.40 -3.18 14.93
N PHE A 104 -6.43 -2.95 14.03
CA PHE A 104 -6.45 -1.88 13.05
C PHE A 104 -6.44 -0.47 13.65
N LYS A 105 -5.99 -0.30 14.89
CA LYS A 105 -5.81 1.00 15.53
C LYS A 105 -4.62 1.75 14.94
N THR A 106 -4.77 3.05 14.74
CA THR A 106 -3.72 3.94 14.23
C THR A 106 -3.34 5.06 15.21
N ASP A 107 -4.14 5.25 16.25
CA ASP A 107 -3.95 6.24 17.31
C ASP A 107 -2.89 5.82 18.37
N VAL A 108 -2.40 4.60 18.29
CA VAL A 108 -1.36 4.03 19.19
C VAL A 108 -0.08 4.85 19.29
N PHE A 109 0.19 5.67 18.30
CA PHE A 109 1.36 6.54 18.27
C PHE A 109 1.11 7.95 18.82
N SER A 110 -0.15 8.33 19.03
CA SER A 110 -0.56 9.70 19.41
C SER A 110 -0.07 10.76 18.42
N GLU A 111 -0.04 10.42 17.11
CA GLU A 111 0.46 11.25 16.03
C GLU A 111 -0.59 11.41 14.93
N GLN A 112 -0.45 12.48 14.14
CA GLN A 112 -1.19 12.64 12.89
C GLN A 112 -0.23 12.57 11.69
N PHE A 113 -0.65 11.87 10.64
CA PHE A 113 0.18 11.51 9.50
C PHE A 113 -0.11 12.36 8.28
N ASP A 114 0.95 12.74 7.57
CA ASP A 114 0.86 13.35 6.24
C ASP A 114 0.48 12.30 5.20
N PHE A 115 1.00 11.08 5.37
CA PHE A 115 0.69 9.94 4.53
C PHE A 115 0.44 8.69 5.37
N ILE A 116 -0.59 7.93 4.99
CA ILE A 116 -0.84 6.58 5.48
C ILE A 116 -0.85 5.67 4.26
N VAL A 117 0.02 4.65 4.22
CA VAL A 117 0.05 3.69 3.12
C VAL A 117 -0.41 2.32 3.61
N ALA A 118 -1.32 1.67 2.87
CA ALA A 118 -1.85 0.34 3.17
C ALA A 118 -1.84 -0.51 1.87
N GLN A 119 -0.68 -1.11 1.58
CA GLN A 119 -0.53 -1.95 0.40
C GLN A 119 -0.83 -3.41 0.73
N SER A 120 -1.77 -4.02 -0.02
CA SER A 120 -2.16 -5.42 0.10
C SER A 120 -2.81 -5.78 1.45
N ILE A 121 -3.38 -4.82 2.14
CA ILE A 121 -4.18 -5.04 3.36
C ILE A 121 -5.64 -5.30 2.99
N PHE A 122 -6.26 -4.40 2.26
CA PHE A 122 -7.68 -4.50 1.91
C PHE A 122 -8.00 -5.58 0.86
N SER A 123 -6.99 -6.25 0.33
CA SER A 123 -7.15 -7.47 -0.46
C SER A 123 -7.43 -8.73 0.37
N HIS A 124 -7.37 -8.64 1.71
CA HIS A 124 -7.56 -9.75 2.63
C HIS A 124 -8.59 -9.46 3.72
N THR A 125 -9.39 -8.39 3.57
CA THR A 125 -10.28 -7.91 4.61
C THR A 125 -11.74 -7.88 4.19
N GLY A 126 -12.63 -8.31 5.09
CA GLY A 126 -14.06 -8.09 4.98
C GLY A 126 -14.46 -6.62 5.17
N ARG A 127 -15.72 -6.31 4.90
CA ARG A 127 -16.24 -4.92 4.95
C ARG A 127 -16.17 -4.31 6.34
N ASP A 128 -16.38 -5.11 7.37
CA ASP A 128 -16.32 -4.73 8.79
C ASP A 128 -14.95 -4.18 9.15
N ILE A 129 -13.88 -4.89 8.75
CA ILE A 129 -12.51 -4.46 9.00
C ILE A 129 -12.15 -3.23 8.15
N ILE A 130 -12.55 -3.19 6.85
CA ILE A 130 -12.31 -2.02 6.00
C ILE A 130 -12.93 -0.77 6.62
N ALA A 131 -14.18 -0.86 7.10
CA ALA A 131 -14.87 0.28 7.73
C ALA A 131 -14.14 0.76 9.00
N THR A 132 -13.68 -0.17 9.83
CA THR A 132 -12.93 0.13 11.06
C THR A 132 -11.57 0.76 10.73
N ALA A 133 -10.79 0.12 9.86
CA ALA A 133 -9.47 0.61 9.47
C ALA A 133 -9.53 2.00 8.83
N MET A 134 -10.46 2.22 7.90
CA MET A 134 -10.59 3.53 7.24
C MET A 134 -11.04 4.64 8.21
N ARG A 135 -11.87 4.32 9.21
CA ARG A 135 -12.25 5.27 10.26
C ARG A 135 -11.03 5.63 11.10
N ASN A 136 -10.29 4.65 11.58
CA ASN A 136 -9.08 4.86 12.39
C ASN A 136 -8.02 5.64 11.61
N MET A 137 -7.76 5.25 10.34
CA MET A 137 -6.84 5.99 9.48
C MET A 137 -7.27 7.44 9.27
N LYS A 138 -8.58 7.71 9.11
CA LYS A 138 -9.07 9.06 8.99
C LYS A 138 -8.77 9.88 10.25
N GLU A 139 -9.02 9.34 11.44
CA GLU A 139 -8.78 10.07 12.70
C GLU A 139 -7.28 10.40 12.88
N SER A 140 -6.39 9.54 12.45
CA SER A 140 -4.94 9.77 12.50
C SER A 140 -4.39 10.52 11.27
N LEU A 141 -5.23 10.91 10.30
CA LEU A 141 -4.80 11.62 9.10
C LEU A 141 -4.85 13.14 9.31
N LYS A 142 -3.79 13.85 8.99
CA LYS A 142 -3.79 15.32 8.93
C LYS A 142 -4.87 15.84 7.96
N PRO A 143 -5.35 17.10 8.12
CA PRO A 143 -6.37 17.67 7.24
C PRO A 143 -6.03 17.57 5.74
N ASP A 144 -4.77 17.81 5.38
CA ASP A 144 -4.25 17.70 4.01
C ASP A 144 -3.48 16.41 3.73
N GLY A 145 -3.58 15.41 4.62
CA GLY A 145 -2.95 14.12 4.45
C GLY A 145 -3.62 13.25 3.40
N LEU A 146 -2.91 12.20 2.97
CA LEU A 146 -3.40 11.21 2.01
C LEU A 146 -3.27 9.79 2.56
N ILE A 147 -4.36 9.01 2.45
CA ILE A 147 -4.32 7.55 2.57
C ILE A 147 -4.10 6.98 1.16
N VAL A 148 -3.12 6.10 1.02
CA VAL A 148 -2.70 5.46 -0.24
C VAL A 148 -2.87 3.96 -0.07
N ALA A 149 -3.92 3.38 -0.64
CA ALA A 149 -4.23 1.97 -0.40
C ALA A 149 -4.50 1.18 -1.69
N THR A 150 -4.33 -0.14 -1.62
CA THR A 150 -4.62 -1.03 -2.75
C THR A 150 -5.82 -1.92 -2.48
N PHE A 151 -6.57 -2.19 -3.57
CA PHE A 151 -7.69 -3.13 -3.60
C PHE A 151 -7.58 -4.05 -4.81
N ILE A 152 -8.08 -5.27 -4.70
CA ILE A 152 -8.36 -6.09 -5.88
C ILE A 152 -9.76 -5.72 -6.39
N GLU A 153 -9.82 -5.18 -7.60
CA GLU A 153 -11.10 -4.86 -8.23
C GLU A 153 -11.78 -6.12 -8.77
N GLY A 154 -13.10 -6.17 -8.63
CA GLY A 154 -13.95 -7.22 -9.16
C GLY A 154 -15.32 -6.71 -9.56
N ILE A 155 -16.09 -7.53 -10.28
CA ILE A 155 -17.48 -7.24 -10.66
C ILE A 155 -18.40 -7.50 -9.46
N LYS A 156 -18.16 -8.61 -8.74
CA LYS A 156 -18.90 -9.00 -7.54
C LYS A 156 -18.09 -8.63 -6.30
N ASP A 157 -18.74 -7.99 -5.36
CA ASP A 157 -18.15 -7.66 -4.06
C ASP A 157 -18.06 -8.90 -3.18
N TYR A 158 -17.02 -8.99 -2.36
CA TYR A 158 -16.97 -9.92 -1.23
C TYR A 158 -18.01 -9.51 -0.18
N ASP A 159 -18.77 -10.48 0.31
CA ASP A 159 -19.86 -10.31 1.26
C ASP A 159 -19.55 -10.84 2.67
N GLY A 160 -18.37 -11.45 2.85
CA GLY A 160 -17.92 -11.94 4.14
C GLY A 160 -17.28 -10.87 5.02
N ASN A 161 -16.95 -11.25 6.23
CA ASN A 161 -16.32 -10.42 7.27
C ASN A 161 -14.96 -10.97 7.69
N GLY A 162 -14.23 -10.19 8.47
CA GLY A 162 -12.99 -10.63 9.11
C GLY A 162 -11.76 -10.54 8.21
N TRP A 163 -10.66 -11.07 8.73
CA TRP A 163 -9.38 -11.21 8.05
C TRP A 163 -9.29 -12.60 7.39
N VAL A 164 -9.00 -12.66 6.11
CA VAL A 164 -9.06 -13.91 5.32
C VAL A 164 -7.71 -14.33 4.71
N TYR A 165 -6.62 -13.66 5.07
CA TYR A 165 -5.29 -14.06 4.58
C TYR A 165 -5.02 -15.56 4.86
N PRO A 166 -4.44 -16.34 3.92
CA PRO A 166 -3.83 -15.92 2.64
C PRO A 166 -4.80 -15.72 1.46
N ASP A 167 -6.09 -15.98 1.64
CA ASP A 167 -7.09 -15.77 0.60
C ASP A 167 -7.24 -14.30 0.25
N CYS A 168 -7.77 -14.04 -0.95
CA CYS A 168 -7.94 -12.68 -1.45
C CYS A 168 -9.40 -12.37 -1.74
N VAL A 169 -9.82 -11.17 -1.38
CA VAL A 169 -11.16 -10.64 -1.63
C VAL A 169 -11.15 -9.57 -2.72
N LYS A 170 -12.31 -9.34 -3.32
CA LYS A 170 -12.50 -8.36 -4.41
C LYS A 170 -13.66 -7.45 -4.08
N TYR A 171 -13.53 -6.19 -4.52
CA TYR A 171 -14.60 -5.21 -4.42
C TYR A 171 -14.77 -4.46 -5.73
N SER A 172 -16.00 -4.06 -6.06
CA SER A 172 -16.26 -3.19 -7.19
C SER A 172 -15.74 -1.77 -6.93
N PRO A 173 -15.33 -1.04 -7.99
CA PRO A 173 -14.92 0.36 -7.83
C PRO A 173 -15.97 1.24 -7.18
N VAL A 174 -17.25 0.92 -7.35
CA VAL A 174 -18.38 1.62 -6.71
C VAL A 174 -18.36 1.40 -5.20
N THR A 175 -18.16 0.15 -4.76
CA THR A 175 -18.10 -0.18 -3.34
C THR A 175 -16.88 0.41 -2.66
N ILE A 176 -15.70 0.41 -3.32
CA ILE A 176 -14.50 1.06 -2.78
C ILE A 176 -14.72 2.56 -2.54
N LYS A 177 -15.39 3.25 -3.49
CA LYS A 177 -15.76 4.66 -3.30
C LYS A 177 -16.81 4.87 -2.20
N ARG A 178 -17.72 3.90 -2.02
CA ARG A 178 -18.71 3.92 -0.94
C ARG A 178 -18.06 3.84 0.44
N PHE A 179 -17.05 2.96 0.64
CA PHE A 179 -16.26 2.93 1.88
C PHE A 179 -15.69 4.31 2.24
N ALA A 180 -15.14 5.02 1.24
CA ALA A 180 -14.66 6.38 1.47
C ALA A 180 -15.80 7.34 1.89
N LYS A 181 -16.92 7.30 1.18
CA LYS A 181 -18.07 8.17 1.48
C LYS A 181 -18.62 7.91 2.89
N GLU A 182 -18.75 6.66 3.29
CA GLU A 182 -19.23 6.25 4.62
C GLU A 182 -18.33 6.72 5.75
N THR A 183 -17.03 6.87 5.48
CA THR A 183 -16.06 7.45 6.42
C THR A 183 -15.87 8.96 6.26
N GLY A 184 -16.60 9.62 5.34
CA GLY A 184 -16.46 11.06 5.10
C GLY A 184 -15.15 11.43 4.42
N LEU A 185 -14.59 10.53 3.60
CA LEU A 185 -13.41 10.75 2.77
C LEU A 185 -13.79 10.86 1.30
N PHE A 186 -13.01 11.63 0.55
CA PHE A 186 -13.03 11.61 -0.91
C PHE A 186 -12.10 10.50 -1.41
N ALA A 187 -12.46 9.84 -2.53
CA ALA A 187 -11.64 8.79 -3.14
C ALA A 187 -11.28 9.10 -4.58
N SER A 188 -10.08 8.72 -4.98
CA SER A 188 -9.63 8.76 -6.38
C SER A 188 -8.89 7.46 -6.72
N ARG A 189 -9.38 6.77 -7.76
CA ARG A 189 -8.63 5.68 -8.40
C ARG A 189 -7.47 6.26 -9.20
N ILE A 190 -6.27 5.69 -9.08
CA ILE A 190 -5.10 6.14 -9.83
C ILE A 190 -4.52 5.01 -10.69
N PRO A 191 -3.93 5.34 -11.86
CA PRO A 191 -3.40 4.37 -12.81
C PRO A 191 -1.97 3.94 -12.49
N TRP A 192 -1.50 4.10 -11.26
CA TRP A 192 -0.19 3.61 -10.84
C TRP A 192 -0.09 2.09 -10.97
N PHE A 193 1.03 1.61 -11.47
CA PHE A 193 1.19 0.18 -11.72
C PHE A 193 1.19 -0.65 -10.43
N HIS A 194 0.43 -1.73 -10.47
CA HIS A 194 0.49 -2.85 -9.52
C HIS A 194 0.09 -4.13 -10.28
N PRO A 195 0.82 -5.25 -10.12
CA PRO A 195 0.59 -6.45 -10.94
C PRO A 195 -0.82 -7.06 -10.77
N ARG A 196 -1.41 -6.95 -9.58
CA ARG A 196 -2.69 -7.61 -9.26
C ARG A 196 -3.75 -6.68 -8.69
N GLN A 197 -3.39 -5.52 -8.18
CA GLN A 197 -4.28 -4.63 -7.44
C GLN A 197 -4.38 -3.26 -8.12
N THR A 198 -5.28 -2.45 -7.63
CA THR A 198 -5.48 -1.07 -8.08
C THR A 198 -5.27 -0.14 -6.91
N TRP A 199 -4.49 0.91 -7.14
CA TRP A 199 -4.25 1.96 -6.16
C TRP A 199 -5.41 2.94 -6.07
N TYR A 200 -5.76 3.28 -4.85
CA TYR A 200 -6.71 4.31 -4.49
C TYR A 200 -6.08 5.31 -3.54
N LEU A 201 -6.44 6.58 -3.72
CA LEU A 201 -6.11 7.67 -2.80
C LEU A 201 -7.36 8.09 -2.09
N PHE A 202 -7.23 8.32 -0.78
CA PHE A 202 -8.32 8.87 0.03
C PHE A 202 -7.80 10.08 0.79
N GLY A 203 -8.65 11.10 0.95
CA GLY A 203 -8.30 12.32 1.67
C GLY A 203 -9.52 13.02 2.21
N ARG A 204 -9.32 13.82 3.27
CA ARG A 204 -10.37 14.67 3.84
C ARG A 204 -10.74 15.81 2.90
N ASN A 205 -9.78 16.27 2.11
CA ASN A 205 -9.94 17.38 1.17
C ASN A 205 -9.83 16.89 -0.28
N LYS A 206 -10.87 17.17 -1.07
CA LYS A 206 -10.93 16.78 -2.49
C LYS A 206 -9.82 17.41 -3.33
N SER A 207 -9.35 18.61 -2.97
CA SER A 207 -8.27 19.30 -3.67
C SER A 207 -6.91 18.59 -3.59
N ARG A 208 -6.72 17.72 -2.59
CA ARG A 208 -5.53 16.90 -2.42
C ARG A 208 -5.48 15.68 -3.35
N LEU A 209 -6.62 15.32 -3.92
CA LEU A 209 -6.69 14.19 -4.86
C LEU A 209 -6.29 14.65 -6.27
N PRO A 210 -5.60 13.77 -7.05
CA PRO A 210 -5.11 14.14 -8.35
C PRO A 210 -6.26 14.47 -9.31
N ASN A 211 -6.14 15.60 -9.97
CA ASN A 211 -7.03 15.99 -11.07
C ASN A 211 -6.78 15.15 -12.34
N LYS A 212 -7.55 15.39 -13.40
CA LYS A 212 -7.47 14.63 -14.67
C LYS A 212 -6.04 14.69 -15.30
N VAL A 213 -5.37 15.83 -15.22
CA VAL A 213 -4.02 16.03 -15.77
C VAL A 213 -3.00 15.24 -14.96
N MET A 214 -3.02 15.38 -13.64
CA MET A 214 -2.10 14.69 -12.76
C MET A 214 -2.24 13.16 -12.84
N ARG A 215 -3.47 12.65 -13.02
CA ARG A 215 -3.69 11.21 -13.25
C ARG A 215 -3.00 10.69 -14.52
N ARG A 216 -2.90 11.51 -15.57
CA ARG A 216 -2.15 11.12 -16.80
C ARG A 216 -0.65 10.96 -16.53
N TYR A 217 -0.07 11.86 -15.75
CA TYR A 217 1.34 11.73 -15.33
C TYR A 217 1.57 10.47 -14.48
N LEU A 218 0.64 10.16 -13.58
CA LEU A 218 0.71 8.93 -12.79
C LEU A 218 0.65 7.66 -13.67
N ALA A 219 -0.07 7.69 -14.80
CA ALA A 219 -0.13 6.60 -15.76
C ALA A 219 1.21 6.35 -16.47
N GLY A 220 1.97 7.41 -16.77
CA GLY A 220 3.28 7.32 -17.42
C GLY A 220 4.44 6.91 -16.50
N ALA A 221 4.17 6.73 -15.21
CA ALA A 221 5.20 6.43 -14.21
C ALA A 221 5.46 4.91 -14.05
N VAL A 222 5.21 4.11 -15.06
CA VAL A 222 5.43 2.66 -15.02
C VAL A 222 6.92 2.37 -15.04
N LEU A 223 7.40 1.61 -14.04
CA LEU A 223 8.71 0.99 -14.08
C LEU A 223 8.63 -0.29 -14.91
N PHE A 224 9.54 -0.45 -15.85
CA PHE A 224 9.68 -1.70 -16.57
C PHE A 224 10.48 -2.67 -15.72
N GLU A 225 9.89 -3.83 -15.42
CA GLU A 225 10.55 -4.93 -14.74
C GLU A 225 10.54 -6.14 -15.65
N PRO A 226 11.71 -6.56 -16.20
CA PRO A 226 11.78 -7.66 -17.16
C PRO A 226 11.20 -8.97 -16.64
N GLU A 227 11.36 -9.27 -15.35
CA GLU A 227 10.84 -10.48 -14.72
C GLU A 227 9.30 -10.53 -14.70
N PHE A 228 8.66 -9.38 -14.54
CA PHE A 228 7.20 -9.29 -14.69
C PHE A 228 6.77 -9.45 -16.15
N ALA A 229 7.52 -8.91 -17.09
CA ALA A 229 7.21 -9.02 -18.50
C ALA A 229 7.28 -10.46 -19.00
N ALA A 230 8.24 -11.24 -18.52
CA ALA A 230 8.42 -12.64 -18.88
C ALA A 230 7.27 -13.54 -18.40
N SER A 231 6.64 -13.22 -17.27
CA SER A 231 5.54 -14.00 -16.70
C SER A 231 4.17 -13.73 -17.31
N TRP A 232 4.05 -12.70 -18.15
CA TRP A 232 2.78 -12.27 -18.74
C TRP A 232 2.73 -12.58 -20.24
N LYS A 233 1.73 -13.34 -20.68
CA LYS A 233 1.44 -13.45 -22.12
C LYS A 233 1.17 -12.04 -22.68
N LYS A 234 1.81 -11.68 -23.81
CA LYS A 234 1.67 -10.35 -24.44
C LYS A 234 0.23 -9.85 -24.56
N SER A 235 -0.72 -10.75 -24.84
CA SER A 235 -2.16 -10.44 -24.89
C SER A 235 -2.75 -9.97 -23.56
N GLN A 236 -2.30 -10.52 -22.43
CA GLN A 236 -2.79 -10.13 -21.12
C GLN A 236 -2.19 -8.79 -20.67
N GLN A 237 -0.98 -8.48 -21.09
CA GLN A 237 -0.35 -7.17 -20.86
C GLN A 237 -1.13 -6.07 -21.58
N ILE A 238 -1.44 -6.26 -22.85
CA ILE A 238 -2.20 -5.31 -23.66
C ILE A 238 -3.63 -5.11 -23.11
N ILE A 239 -4.34 -6.20 -22.78
CA ILE A 239 -5.71 -6.12 -22.26
C ILE A 239 -5.74 -5.42 -20.88
N ARG A 240 -4.80 -5.72 -19.98
CA ARG A 240 -4.71 -5.03 -18.68
C ARG A 240 -4.31 -3.58 -18.84
N PHE A 241 -3.37 -3.27 -19.73
CA PHE A 241 -3.01 -1.90 -20.07
C PHE A 241 -4.23 -1.15 -20.60
N ILE A 242 -4.92 -1.68 -21.61
CA ILE A 242 -6.13 -1.07 -22.18
C ILE A 242 -7.21 -0.89 -21.10
N LYS A 243 -7.58 -1.94 -20.34
CA LYS A 243 -8.60 -1.83 -19.27
C LYS A 243 -8.22 -0.84 -18.17
N LYS A 244 -6.94 -0.72 -17.82
CA LYS A 244 -6.49 0.18 -16.76
C LYS A 244 -6.45 1.64 -17.21
N TYR A 245 -6.22 1.89 -18.50
CA TYR A 245 -5.99 3.23 -19.03
C TYR A 245 -7.15 3.79 -19.86
N THR A 246 -7.99 2.95 -20.49
CA THR A 246 -9.20 3.41 -21.23
C THR A 246 -10.27 3.98 -20.30
N THR A 247 -10.42 3.48 -19.07
CA THR A 247 -11.31 4.10 -18.07
C THR A 247 -10.86 5.48 -17.60
N LEU A 248 -9.68 5.96 -18.02
CA LEU A 248 -9.16 7.30 -17.72
C LEU A 248 -9.41 8.30 -18.86
N ILE A 249 -9.76 7.82 -20.04
CA ILE A 249 -9.88 8.61 -21.28
C ILE A 249 -11.34 8.89 -21.61
N LEU A 250 -12.27 8.08 -21.09
CA LEU A 250 -13.71 8.32 -21.27
C LEU A 250 -14.26 9.16 -20.11
N PRO A 251 -15.17 10.11 -20.41
CA PRO A 251 -15.70 11.10 -19.48
C PRO A 251 -16.43 10.53 -18.28
#